data_0dfcb5af12902b780c6f6bff386bc728
#
_entry.id   0dfcb5af12902b780c6f6bff386bc728
#
_cell.length_a   1.000
_cell.length_b   1.000
_cell.length_c   1.000
_cell.angle_alpha   90.00
_cell.angle_beta   90.00
_cell.angle_gamma   90.00
#
_symmetry.space_group_name_H-M   'P 1'
#
loop_
_entity.id
_entity.type
_entity.pdbx_description
1 polymer ?
#
loop_
_entity_poly.entity_id
_entity_poly.type
_entity_poly.pdbx_seq_one_letter_code
_entity_poly.pdbx_strand_id
1 'polypeptide(L)'
;MVAVLTDIDGVLAPIVPSPDMSEVPEELRELLRRLSGRCRVVAGVSGRAAEDALQLVGLEEVVYYGNHGFEILRDGEVEIIPEAAPYVEAVEELERRAREELEPLGAFVEEKGITASIHYRNAAPEVGERCKEFVEREGERLGLRITAGRGVVEARPPIRADKGTATRKVVEEYGPEKALFMGDDTTDLDAFRELDALRAEGTLSEMLRVGVKSEEGPPEIVSEADLMVGIEEVGKVLRALLDEN
;
A
#
# COMPACT_ATOMS: atom_id res chain seq x y z
N MET A 1 12.09 -6.54 -20.37
CA MET A 1 11.88 -5.20 -19.72
C MET A 1 11.50 -5.40 -18.26
N VAL A 2 11.86 -4.44 -17.38
CA VAL A 2 11.70 -4.52 -15.90
C VAL A 2 10.39 -3.86 -15.46
N ALA A 3 9.71 -4.42 -14.45
CA ALA A 3 8.72 -3.72 -13.64
C ALA A 3 9.39 -3.25 -12.34
N VAL A 4 9.12 -2.00 -11.96
CA VAL A 4 9.58 -1.41 -10.69
C VAL A 4 8.36 -1.19 -9.82
N LEU A 5 8.25 -1.97 -8.73
CA LEU A 5 7.19 -1.82 -7.74
C LEU A 5 7.81 -1.32 -6.44
N THR A 6 7.10 -0.46 -5.74
CA THR A 6 7.59 0.12 -4.49
C THR A 6 6.44 0.40 -3.53
N ASP A 7 6.66 0.17 -2.24
CA ASP A 7 5.86 0.85 -1.23
C ASP A 7 6.18 2.35 -1.25
N ILE A 8 5.36 3.14 -0.62
CA ILE A 8 5.47 4.60 -0.55
C ILE A 8 5.96 5.04 0.83
N ASP A 9 5.20 4.72 1.87
CA ASP A 9 5.55 5.09 3.24
C ASP A 9 6.66 4.18 3.76
N GLY A 10 7.71 4.76 4.32
CA GLY A 10 8.89 4.01 4.77
C GLY A 10 9.90 3.70 3.66
N VAL A 11 9.54 3.88 2.38
CA VAL A 11 10.40 3.61 1.22
C VAL A 11 10.69 4.88 0.41
N LEU A 12 9.68 5.47 -0.21
CA LEU A 12 9.81 6.72 -0.98
C LEU A 12 9.69 7.96 -0.10
N ALA A 13 8.81 7.88 0.90
CA ALA A 13 8.59 8.93 1.89
C ALA A 13 8.93 8.43 3.29
N PRO A 14 9.66 9.20 4.11
CA PRO A 14 9.93 8.82 5.50
C PRO A 14 8.64 8.67 6.30
N ILE A 15 8.63 7.72 7.25
CA ILE A 15 7.55 7.62 8.23
C ILE A 15 7.60 8.85 9.14
N VAL A 16 6.48 9.56 9.22
CA VAL A 16 6.35 10.81 9.99
C VAL A 16 5.15 10.71 10.96
N PRO A 17 5.13 11.53 12.04
CA PRO A 17 4.06 11.47 13.04
C PRO A 17 2.65 11.81 12.51
N SER A 18 2.55 12.58 11.42
CA SER A 18 1.30 12.95 10.78
C SER A 18 1.39 12.74 9.27
N PRO A 19 0.39 12.12 8.63
CA PRO A 19 0.38 11.90 7.18
C PRO A 19 0.60 13.17 6.35
N ASP A 20 0.11 14.33 6.81
CA ASP A 20 0.25 15.63 6.15
C ASP A 20 1.71 16.13 6.08
N MET A 21 2.60 15.55 6.88
CA MET A 21 4.02 15.88 6.89
C MET A 21 4.84 14.96 5.97
N SER A 22 4.20 13.95 5.37
CA SER A 22 4.87 12.99 4.50
C SER A 22 5.20 13.67 3.17
N GLU A 23 6.44 13.52 2.71
CA GLU A 23 6.92 14.08 1.45
C GLU A 23 7.87 13.13 0.76
N VAL A 24 7.67 12.93 -0.54
CA VAL A 24 8.63 12.22 -1.40
C VAL A 24 9.69 13.22 -1.88
N PRO A 25 10.99 12.99 -1.64
CA PRO A 25 12.05 13.88 -2.12
C PRO A 25 12.01 14.05 -3.64
N GLU A 26 12.22 15.28 -4.12
CA GLU A 26 12.20 15.60 -5.57
C GLU A 26 13.19 14.76 -6.38
N GLU A 27 14.32 14.40 -5.77
CA GLU A 27 15.28 13.50 -6.40
C GLU A 27 14.69 12.12 -6.71
N LEU A 28 13.89 11.54 -5.81
CA LEU A 28 13.23 10.25 -6.05
C LEU A 28 12.12 10.38 -7.09
N ARG A 29 11.37 11.49 -7.08
CA ARG A 29 10.37 11.78 -8.12
C ARG A 29 11.00 11.81 -9.51
N GLU A 30 12.12 12.52 -9.66
CA GLU A 30 12.83 12.58 -10.95
C GLU A 30 13.34 11.22 -11.42
N LEU A 31 13.85 10.38 -10.50
CA LEU A 31 14.28 9.02 -10.80
C LEU A 31 13.10 8.14 -11.26
N LEU A 32 11.98 8.19 -10.54
CA LEU A 32 10.76 7.45 -10.90
C LEU A 32 10.22 7.89 -12.26
N ARG A 33 10.18 9.20 -12.53
CA ARG A 33 9.77 9.75 -13.83
C ARG A 33 10.64 9.21 -14.98
N ARG A 34 11.95 9.20 -14.79
CA ARG A 34 12.88 8.65 -15.79
C ARG A 34 12.72 7.14 -15.97
N LEU A 35 12.44 6.40 -14.89
CA LEU A 35 12.19 4.97 -14.94
C LEU A 35 10.87 4.65 -15.65
N SER A 36 9.82 5.45 -15.46
CA SER A 36 8.53 5.29 -16.16
C SER A 36 8.68 5.35 -17.68
N GLY A 37 9.65 6.13 -18.18
CA GLY A 37 9.97 6.18 -19.61
C GLY A 37 10.86 5.03 -20.13
N ARG A 38 11.39 4.16 -19.27
CA ARG A 38 12.35 3.11 -19.65
C ARG A 38 11.93 1.71 -19.20
N CYS A 39 11.21 1.61 -18.11
CA CYS A 39 10.70 0.35 -17.56
C CYS A 39 9.40 -0.07 -18.25
N ARG A 40 9.00 -1.30 -18.04
CA ARG A 40 7.70 -1.79 -18.51
C ARG A 40 6.56 -1.10 -17.79
N VAL A 41 6.73 -0.88 -16.50
CA VAL A 41 5.84 -0.15 -15.61
C VAL A 41 6.61 0.28 -14.37
N VAL A 42 6.21 1.41 -13.78
CA VAL A 42 6.55 1.81 -12.42
C VAL A 42 5.24 1.86 -11.64
N ALA A 43 5.16 1.16 -10.51
CA ALA A 43 3.95 1.07 -9.71
C ALA A 43 4.23 1.35 -8.22
N GLY A 44 3.43 2.24 -7.64
CA GLY A 44 3.33 2.41 -6.19
C GLY A 44 2.27 1.45 -5.64
N VAL A 45 2.61 0.68 -4.61
CA VAL A 45 1.68 -0.27 -3.96
C VAL A 45 1.58 0.08 -2.48
N SER A 46 0.48 0.67 -2.06
CA SER A 46 0.34 1.30 -0.74
C SER A 46 -0.95 0.92 0.00
N GLY A 47 -0.92 1.05 1.32
CA GLY A 47 -2.12 1.03 2.16
C GLY A 47 -2.92 2.34 2.13
N ARG A 48 -2.38 3.40 1.51
CA ARG A 48 -3.13 4.64 1.23
C ARG A 48 -4.17 4.41 0.14
N ALA A 49 -5.20 5.28 0.10
CA ALA A 49 -6.03 5.39 -1.10
C ALA A 49 -5.15 5.76 -2.31
N ALA A 50 -5.51 5.29 -3.49
CA ALA A 50 -4.68 5.47 -4.68
C ALA A 50 -4.53 6.95 -5.07
N GLU A 51 -5.55 7.78 -4.85
CA GLU A 51 -5.49 9.22 -5.05
C GLU A 51 -4.54 9.91 -4.07
N ASP A 52 -4.54 9.49 -2.79
CA ASP A 52 -3.61 10.03 -1.79
C ASP A 52 -2.15 9.64 -2.11
N ALA A 53 -1.96 8.44 -2.62
CA ALA A 53 -0.67 7.97 -3.11
C ALA A 53 -0.18 8.82 -4.30
N LEU A 54 -1.05 9.10 -5.27
CA LEU A 54 -0.75 10.00 -6.38
C LEU A 54 -0.43 11.42 -5.90
N GLN A 55 -1.23 11.97 -4.98
CA GLN A 55 -0.98 13.32 -4.45
C GLN A 55 0.39 13.40 -3.74
N LEU A 56 0.76 12.38 -2.99
CA LEU A 56 2.03 12.33 -2.26
C LEU A 56 3.23 12.19 -3.22
N VAL A 57 3.15 11.29 -4.19
CA VAL A 57 4.24 11.04 -5.16
C VAL A 57 4.28 12.11 -6.25
N GLY A 58 3.12 12.60 -6.72
CA GLY A 58 3.01 13.68 -7.70
C GLY A 58 3.40 13.29 -9.13
N LEU A 59 3.25 12.02 -9.53
CA LEU A 59 3.63 11.51 -10.86
C LEU A 59 2.44 10.75 -11.48
N GLU A 60 1.82 11.31 -12.50
CA GLU A 60 0.69 10.69 -13.22
C GLU A 60 1.10 9.50 -14.08
N GLU A 61 2.38 9.42 -14.46
CA GLU A 61 2.96 8.32 -15.22
C GLU A 61 3.25 7.05 -14.41
N VAL A 62 3.06 7.08 -13.09
CA VAL A 62 3.16 5.95 -12.17
C VAL A 62 1.76 5.37 -11.95
N VAL A 63 1.64 4.05 -11.97
CA VAL A 63 0.40 3.35 -11.62
C VAL A 63 0.35 3.17 -10.11
N TYR A 64 -0.80 3.45 -9.49
CA TYR A 64 -0.95 3.31 -8.03
C TYR A 64 -1.94 2.21 -7.69
N TYR A 65 -1.50 1.23 -6.92
CA TYR A 65 -2.34 0.24 -6.28
C TYR A 65 -2.58 0.70 -4.84
N GLY A 66 -3.75 1.27 -4.60
CA GLY A 66 -4.19 1.79 -3.30
C GLY A 66 -4.93 0.76 -2.46
N ASN A 67 -5.10 1.09 -1.17
CA ASN A 67 -5.81 0.24 -0.23
C ASN A 67 -5.33 -1.23 -0.26
N HIS A 68 -3.99 -1.44 -0.32
CA HIS A 68 -3.36 -2.76 -0.44
C HIS A 68 -3.78 -3.55 -1.70
N GLY A 69 -4.22 -2.87 -2.77
CA GLY A 69 -4.60 -3.50 -4.03
C GLY A 69 -6.11 -3.65 -4.27
N PHE A 70 -6.95 -3.05 -3.43
CA PHE A 70 -8.40 -2.97 -3.69
C PHE A 70 -8.75 -1.99 -4.81
N GLU A 71 -7.89 -1.02 -5.07
CA GLU A 71 -8.10 -0.02 -6.12
C GLU A 71 -6.82 0.23 -6.91
N ILE A 72 -7.00 0.70 -8.13
CA ILE A 72 -5.93 0.98 -9.09
C ILE A 72 -6.20 2.36 -9.66
N LEU A 73 -5.21 3.25 -9.57
CA LEU A 73 -5.25 4.54 -10.24
C LEU A 73 -4.24 4.54 -11.38
N ARG A 74 -4.73 4.79 -12.57
CA ARG A 74 -3.94 4.95 -13.78
C ARG A 74 -4.64 5.90 -14.74
N ASP A 75 -3.89 6.65 -15.54
CA ASP A 75 -4.42 7.60 -16.51
C ASP A 75 -5.44 8.60 -15.91
N GLY A 76 -5.30 8.89 -14.58
CA GLY A 76 -6.19 9.79 -13.84
C GLY A 76 -7.53 9.19 -13.41
N GLU A 77 -7.76 7.90 -13.61
CA GLU A 77 -8.99 7.20 -13.21
C GLU A 77 -8.72 6.16 -12.12
N VAL A 78 -9.57 6.16 -11.07
CA VAL A 78 -9.55 5.14 -10.03
C VAL A 78 -10.53 4.04 -10.39
N GLU A 79 -10.02 2.83 -10.46
CA GLU A 79 -10.80 1.61 -10.66
C GLU A 79 -10.78 0.76 -9.38
N ILE A 80 -11.95 0.45 -8.83
CA ILE A 80 -12.08 -0.56 -7.76
C ILE A 80 -12.07 -1.94 -8.41
N ILE A 81 -11.33 -2.89 -7.83
CA ILE A 81 -11.32 -4.25 -8.36
C ILE A 81 -12.75 -4.83 -8.35
N PRO A 82 -13.17 -5.57 -9.41
CA PRO A 82 -14.56 -6.02 -9.57
C PRO A 82 -15.10 -6.80 -8.36
N GLU A 83 -14.24 -7.58 -7.71
CA GLU A 83 -14.60 -8.39 -6.54
C GLU A 83 -14.91 -7.54 -5.31
N ALA A 84 -14.36 -6.33 -5.20
CA ALA A 84 -14.57 -5.41 -4.09
C ALA A 84 -15.76 -4.45 -4.32
N ALA A 85 -16.11 -4.17 -5.58
CA ALA A 85 -17.17 -3.24 -5.92
C ALA A 85 -18.52 -3.47 -5.19
N PRO A 86 -18.98 -4.72 -4.92
CA PRO A 86 -20.20 -4.96 -4.16
C PRO A 86 -20.19 -4.48 -2.71
N TYR A 87 -19.02 -4.14 -2.17
CA TYR A 87 -18.86 -3.76 -0.76
C TYR A 87 -18.76 -2.23 -0.54
N VAL A 88 -18.73 -1.43 -1.61
CA VAL A 88 -18.62 0.05 -1.51
C VAL A 88 -19.71 0.61 -0.60
N GLU A 89 -20.98 0.32 -0.87
CA GLU A 89 -22.11 0.82 -0.06
C GLU A 89 -22.03 0.37 1.41
N ALA A 90 -21.52 -0.84 1.67
CA ALA A 90 -21.35 -1.35 3.03
C ALA A 90 -20.25 -0.60 3.79
N VAL A 91 -19.17 -0.24 3.11
CA VAL A 91 -18.08 0.56 3.69
C VAL A 91 -18.57 1.98 3.98
N GLU A 92 -19.22 2.63 3.02
CA GLU A 92 -19.81 3.98 3.19
C GLU A 92 -20.81 4.03 4.35
N GLU A 93 -21.64 3.00 4.51
CA GLU A 93 -22.57 2.93 5.64
C GLU A 93 -21.84 2.80 6.97
N LEU A 94 -20.78 1.98 7.03
CA LEU A 94 -19.97 1.85 8.24
C LEU A 94 -19.30 3.18 8.60
N GLU A 95 -18.70 3.86 7.62
CA GLU A 95 -18.04 5.17 7.81
C GLU A 95 -19.02 6.22 8.36
N ARG A 96 -20.17 6.36 7.71
CA ARG A 96 -21.20 7.29 8.15
C ARG A 96 -21.61 7.06 9.62
N ARG A 97 -21.86 5.80 9.97
CA ARG A 97 -22.23 5.43 11.34
C ARG A 97 -21.08 5.60 12.33
N ALA A 98 -19.85 5.27 11.93
CA ALA A 98 -18.67 5.48 12.76
C ALA A 98 -18.45 6.97 13.08
N ARG A 99 -18.65 7.86 12.10
CA ARG A 99 -18.61 9.30 12.34
C ARG A 99 -19.66 9.76 13.35
N GLU A 100 -20.91 9.32 13.17
CA GLU A 100 -22.00 9.71 14.06
C GLU A 100 -21.76 9.23 15.51
N GLU A 101 -21.22 8.03 15.73
CA GLU A 101 -21.10 7.41 17.04
C GLU A 101 -19.72 7.60 17.70
N LEU A 102 -18.60 7.67 16.92
CA LEU A 102 -17.25 7.60 17.47
C LEU A 102 -16.47 8.91 17.40
N GLU A 103 -16.68 9.77 16.38
CA GLU A 103 -15.98 11.06 16.31
C GLU A 103 -16.32 11.99 17.50
N PRO A 104 -17.57 12.04 18.01
CA PRO A 104 -17.88 12.81 19.22
C PRO A 104 -17.12 12.33 20.47
N LEU A 105 -16.55 11.13 20.44
CA LEU A 105 -15.76 10.54 21.53
C LEU A 105 -14.25 10.80 21.37
N GLY A 106 -13.83 11.39 20.23
CA GLY A 106 -12.44 11.70 19.94
C GLY A 106 -11.73 10.70 19.02
N ALA A 107 -12.45 9.76 18.41
CA ALA A 107 -11.93 8.96 17.32
C ALA A 107 -11.88 9.80 16.03
N PHE A 108 -11.09 9.36 15.04
CA PHE A 108 -11.03 9.94 13.71
C PHE A 108 -11.36 8.86 12.67
N VAL A 109 -12.34 9.12 11.81
CA VAL A 109 -12.75 8.23 10.73
C VAL A 109 -12.10 8.69 9.43
N GLU A 110 -11.19 7.87 8.91
CA GLU A 110 -10.52 8.08 7.63
C GLU A 110 -11.28 7.33 6.54
N GLU A 111 -11.83 8.06 5.59
CA GLU A 111 -12.48 7.51 4.38
C GLU A 111 -11.41 7.16 3.36
N LYS A 112 -11.45 5.90 2.89
CA LYS A 112 -10.56 5.40 1.86
C LYS A 112 -11.31 4.80 0.67
N GLY A 113 -12.60 5.14 0.54
CA GLY A 113 -13.46 4.65 -0.54
C GLY A 113 -13.90 3.20 -0.37
N ILE A 114 -12.99 2.25 -0.48
CA ILE A 114 -13.27 0.80 -0.40
C ILE A 114 -12.86 0.17 0.94
N THR A 115 -12.20 0.92 1.80
CA THR A 115 -11.87 0.55 3.18
C THR A 115 -12.13 1.74 4.11
N ALA A 116 -12.41 1.47 5.39
CA ALA A 116 -12.61 2.50 6.41
C ALA A 116 -11.67 2.26 7.57
N SER A 117 -10.88 3.28 7.94
CA SER A 117 -9.99 3.22 9.10
C SER A 117 -10.50 4.12 10.21
N ILE A 118 -10.68 3.56 11.41
CA ILE A 118 -11.09 4.29 12.60
C ILE A 118 -9.89 4.40 13.54
N HIS A 119 -9.32 5.59 13.61
CA HIS A 119 -8.15 5.90 14.43
C HIS A 119 -8.57 6.36 15.82
N TYR A 120 -7.98 5.74 16.86
CA TYR A 120 -8.22 6.08 18.26
C TYR A 120 -6.92 6.25 19.06
N ARG A 121 -5.76 6.32 18.38
CA ARG A 121 -4.44 6.45 19.04
C ARG A 121 -4.36 7.66 19.98
N ASN A 122 -5.00 8.76 19.60
CA ASN A 122 -4.98 10.03 20.34
C ASN A 122 -6.22 10.23 21.24
N ALA A 123 -7.12 9.25 21.28
CA ALA A 123 -8.31 9.27 22.12
C ALA A 123 -8.04 8.65 23.50
N ALA A 124 -9.00 8.82 24.43
CA ALA A 124 -8.93 8.15 25.72
C ALA A 124 -8.98 6.61 25.56
N PRO A 125 -8.32 5.81 26.43
CA PRO A 125 -8.24 4.36 26.28
C PRO A 125 -9.61 3.67 26.11
N GLU A 126 -10.64 4.18 26.80
CA GLU A 126 -12.01 3.65 26.75
C GLU A 126 -12.65 3.82 25.38
N VAL A 127 -12.23 4.83 24.62
CA VAL A 127 -12.69 5.07 23.25
C VAL A 127 -12.17 3.98 22.31
N GLY A 128 -10.93 3.50 22.52
CA GLY A 128 -10.36 2.43 21.73
C GLY A 128 -11.18 1.14 21.80
N GLU A 129 -11.63 0.74 22.99
CA GLU A 129 -12.49 -0.44 23.16
C GLU A 129 -13.85 -0.24 22.47
N ARG A 130 -14.44 0.95 22.61
CA ARG A 130 -15.70 1.28 21.93
C ARG A 130 -15.56 1.25 20.41
N CYS A 131 -14.45 1.74 19.87
CA CYS A 131 -14.17 1.67 18.43
C CYS A 131 -14.11 0.21 17.94
N LYS A 132 -13.41 -0.66 18.67
CA LYS A 132 -13.31 -2.08 18.33
C LYS A 132 -14.68 -2.75 18.36
N GLU A 133 -15.43 -2.61 19.47
CA GLU A 133 -16.77 -3.19 19.61
C GLU A 133 -17.74 -2.70 18.54
N PHE A 134 -17.68 -1.40 18.22
CA PHE A 134 -18.51 -0.82 17.16
C PHE A 134 -18.18 -1.44 15.80
N VAL A 135 -16.88 -1.43 15.41
CA VAL A 135 -16.46 -1.88 14.09
C VAL A 135 -16.67 -3.39 13.92
N GLU A 136 -16.45 -4.20 14.97
CA GLU A 136 -16.74 -5.63 14.95
C GLU A 136 -18.22 -5.91 14.73
N ARG A 137 -19.09 -5.25 15.49
CA ARG A 137 -20.55 -5.39 15.36
C ARG A 137 -21.05 -4.97 13.97
N GLU A 138 -20.63 -3.80 13.50
CA GLU A 138 -21.07 -3.30 12.19
C GLU A 138 -20.44 -4.05 11.03
N GLY A 139 -19.18 -4.45 11.18
CA GLY A 139 -18.50 -5.27 10.19
C GLY A 139 -19.17 -6.62 10.00
N GLU A 140 -19.56 -7.30 11.11
CA GLU A 140 -20.35 -8.54 11.03
C GLU A 140 -21.69 -8.31 10.33
N ARG A 141 -22.41 -7.25 10.69
CA ARG A 141 -23.71 -6.90 10.07
C ARG A 141 -23.59 -6.62 8.58
N LEU A 142 -22.53 -5.97 8.15
CA LEU A 142 -22.30 -5.52 6.78
C LEU A 142 -21.50 -6.53 5.94
N GLY A 143 -21.05 -7.63 6.55
CA GLY A 143 -20.24 -8.64 5.89
C GLY A 143 -18.83 -8.18 5.55
N LEU A 144 -18.28 -7.25 6.32
CA LEU A 144 -16.92 -6.73 6.16
C LEU A 144 -15.92 -7.49 7.04
N ARG A 145 -14.69 -7.58 6.59
CA ARG A 145 -13.57 -8.11 7.38
C ARG A 145 -12.97 -6.99 8.22
N ILE A 146 -12.72 -7.29 9.50
CA ILE A 146 -12.11 -6.34 10.43
C ILE A 146 -10.66 -6.75 10.69
N THR A 147 -9.78 -5.76 10.64
CA THR A 147 -8.37 -5.88 11.03
C THR A 147 -8.05 -4.83 12.08
N ALA A 148 -7.26 -5.22 13.08
CA ALA A 148 -6.83 -4.32 14.14
C ALA A 148 -5.34 -4.02 13.98
N GLY A 149 -5.00 -2.74 14.06
CA GLY A 149 -3.64 -2.23 14.11
C GLY A 149 -3.34 -1.47 15.41
N ARG A 150 -2.20 -0.83 15.48
CA ARG A 150 -1.78 -0.06 16.65
C ARG A 150 -2.52 1.29 16.74
N GLY A 151 -3.61 1.33 17.49
CA GLY A 151 -4.44 2.53 17.66
C GLY A 151 -5.37 2.81 16.49
N VAL A 152 -5.67 1.79 15.70
CA VAL A 152 -6.59 1.83 14.55
C VAL A 152 -7.32 0.49 14.42
N VAL A 153 -8.56 0.53 13.97
CA VAL A 153 -9.27 -0.63 13.42
C VAL A 153 -9.71 -0.30 12.00
N GLU A 154 -9.60 -1.26 11.12
CA GLU A 154 -9.96 -1.11 9.71
C GLU A 154 -11.04 -2.13 9.33
N ALA A 155 -12.05 -1.65 8.62
CA ALA A 155 -13.07 -2.46 7.96
C ALA A 155 -12.81 -2.47 6.46
N ARG A 156 -12.82 -3.67 5.85
CA ARG A 156 -12.54 -3.88 4.42
C ARG A 156 -13.33 -5.03 3.83
N PRO A 157 -13.48 -5.12 2.52
CA PRO A 157 -14.10 -6.27 1.86
C PRO A 157 -13.48 -7.59 2.33
N PRO A 158 -14.29 -8.67 2.50
CA PRO A 158 -13.81 -9.97 2.99
C PRO A 158 -13.15 -10.80 1.88
N ILE A 159 -12.52 -10.14 0.93
CA ILE A 159 -11.78 -10.77 -0.17
C ILE A 159 -10.28 -10.58 0.05
N ARG A 160 -9.50 -11.41 -0.62
CA ARG A 160 -8.05 -11.28 -0.56
C ARG A 160 -7.60 -10.12 -1.45
N ALA A 161 -7.15 -9.04 -0.84
CA ALA A 161 -6.36 -7.99 -1.46
C ALA A 161 -5.21 -7.67 -0.50
N ASP A 162 -4.00 -7.80 -1.00
CA ASP A 162 -2.73 -7.55 -0.32
C ASP A 162 -1.69 -7.09 -1.35
N LYS A 163 -0.53 -6.64 -0.90
CA LYS A 163 0.53 -6.18 -1.82
C LYS A 163 1.05 -7.30 -2.73
N GLY A 164 0.88 -8.57 -2.34
CA GLY A 164 1.18 -9.72 -3.19
C GLY A 164 0.21 -9.82 -4.37
N THR A 165 -1.09 -9.75 -4.11
CA THR A 165 -2.10 -9.78 -5.19
C THR A 165 -1.97 -8.58 -6.12
N ALA A 166 -1.62 -7.40 -5.61
CA ALA A 166 -1.30 -6.23 -6.43
C ALA A 166 -0.07 -6.47 -7.31
N THR A 167 1.00 -7.04 -6.74
CA THR A 167 2.22 -7.40 -7.47
C THR A 167 1.93 -8.37 -8.61
N ARG A 168 1.11 -9.41 -8.36
CA ARG A 168 0.69 -10.36 -9.40
C ARG A 168 -0.06 -9.67 -10.53
N LYS A 169 -1.02 -8.81 -10.20
CA LYS A 169 -1.78 -8.04 -11.19
C LYS A 169 -0.88 -7.19 -12.08
N VAL A 170 0.09 -6.48 -11.50
CA VAL A 170 1.08 -5.72 -12.27
C VAL A 170 1.83 -6.63 -13.24
N VAL A 171 2.31 -7.78 -12.78
CA VAL A 171 3.09 -8.69 -13.62
C VAL A 171 2.23 -9.31 -14.72
N GLU A 172 1.01 -9.74 -14.42
CA GLU A 172 0.09 -10.32 -15.41
C GLU A 172 -0.37 -9.30 -16.45
N GLU A 173 -0.64 -8.07 -16.05
CA GLU A 173 -1.16 -7.02 -16.94
C GLU A 173 -0.08 -6.45 -17.85
N TYR A 174 1.09 -6.14 -17.29
CA TYR A 174 2.16 -5.48 -18.05
C TYR A 174 3.17 -6.44 -18.70
N GLY A 175 3.21 -7.69 -18.28
CA GLY A 175 4.06 -8.73 -18.87
C GLY A 175 5.56 -8.39 -18.83
N PRO A 176 6.15 -7.98 -17.69
CA PRO A 176 7.56 -7.75 -17.57
C PRO A 176 8.33 -9.09 -17.57
N GLU A 177 9.58 -9.09 -18.02
CA GLU A 177 10.47 -10.24 -17.90
C GLU A 177 11.12 -10.31 -16.51
N LYS A 178 11.30 -9.15 -15.90
CA LYS A 178 11.94 -8.98 -14.59
C LYS A 178 11.13 -8.03 -13.75
N ALA A 179 11.15 -8.22 -12.44
CA ALA A 179 10.49 -7.32 -11.51
C ALA A 179 11.33 -7.07 -10.25
N LEU A 180 11.22 -5.89 -9.69
CA LEU A 180 11.69 -5.63 -8.34
C LEU A 180 10.56 -5.07 -7.49
N PHE A 181 10.61 -5.34 -6.18
CA PHE A 181 9.74 -4.71 -5.18
C PHE A 181 10.61 -4.15 -4.06
N MET A 182 10.33 -2.90 -3.65
CA MET A 182 10.95 -2.25 -2.49
C MET A 182 9.91 -2.08 -1.39
N GLY A 183 10.23 -2.52 -0.17
CA GLY A 183 9.32 -2.45 0.98
C GLY A 183 10.04 -2.47 2.31
N ASP A 184 9.34 -2.06 3.39
CA ASP A 184 9.90 -1.94 4.75
C ASP A 184 9.06 -2.61 5.84
N ASP A 185 7.80 -2.96 5.55
CA ASP A 185 6.85 -3.44 6.54
C ASP A 185 6.36 -4.89 6.33
N THR A 186 5.46 -5.33 7.23
CA THR A 186 4.89 -6.69 7.20
C THR A 186 4.06 -6.96 5.94
N THR A 187 3.41 -5.93 5.38
CA THR A 187 2.55 -6.09 4.19
C THR A 187 3.38 -6.25 2.92
N ASP A 188 4.64 -5.81 2.92
CA ASP A 188 5.56 -5.97 1.81
C ASP A 188 6.09 -7.40 1.67
N LEU A 189 6.07 -8.16 2.75
CA LEU A 189 6.40 -9.60 2.70
C LEU A 189 5.45 -10.37 1.77
N ASP A 190 4.19 -9.94 1.64
CA ASP A 190 3.25 -10.55 0.71
C ASP A 190 3.70 -10.32 -0.74
N ALA A 191 4.22 -9.13 -1.06
CA ALA A 191 4.80 -8.84 -2.38
C ALA A 191 6.10 -9.63 -2.62
N PHE A 192 6.97 -9.76 -1.63
CA PHE A 192 8.20 -10.54 -1.73
C PHE A 192 7.91 -12.01 -2.04
N ARG A 193 6.96 -12.62 -1.32
CA ARG A 193 6.54 -14.01 -1.53
C ARG A 193 5.87 -14.20 -2.88
N GLU A 194 5.14 -13.19 -3.34
CA GLU A 194 4.51 -13.24 -4.65
C GLU A 194 5.53 -13.18 -5.80
N LEU A 195 6.59 -12.38 -5.67
CA LEU A 195 7.70 -12.39 -6.63
C LEU A 195 8.39 -13.76 -6.70
N ASP A 196 8.59 -14.42 -5.54
CA ASP A 196 9.11 -15.79 -5.49
C ASP A 196 8.19 -16.79 -6.24
N ALA A 197 6.88 -16.69 -6.03
CA ALA A 197 5.90 -17.52 -6.69
C ALA A 197 5.90 -17.30 -8.21
N LEU A 198 5.88 -16.05 -8.67
CA LEU A 198 5.91 -15.69 -10.09
C LEU A 198 7.20 -16.17 -10.79
N ARG A 199 8.33 -16.12 -10.08
CA ARG A 199 9.59 -16.68 -10.58
C ARG A 199 9.56 -18.19 -10.66
N ALA A 200 9.03 -18.86 -9.63
CA ALA A 200 8.89 -20.33 -9.61
C ALA A 200 7.94 -20.83 -10.69
N GLU A 201 6.90 -20.09 -11.02
CA GLU A 201 5.96 -20.35 -12.11
C GLU A 201 6.58 -20.11 -13.51
N GLY A 202 7.73 -19.44 -13.58
CA GLY A 202 8.41 -19.08 -14.83
C GLY A 202 7.82 -17.84 -15.53
N THR A 203 6.95 -17.10 -14.86
CA THR A 203 6.37 -15.84 -15.34
C THR A 203 7.43 -14.73 -15.34
N LEU A 204 8.28 -14.71 -14.32
CA LEU A 204 9.45 -13.84 -14.24
C LEU A 204 10.74 -14.64 -14.43
N SER A 205 11.66 -14.14 -15.27
CA SER A 205 13.00 -14.71 -15.41
C SER A 205 13.90 -14.34 -14.23
N GLU A 206 13.76 -13.11 -13.74
CA GLU A 206 14.52 -12.56 -12.62
C GLU A 206 13.62 -11.70 -11.73
N MET A 207 13.93 -11.67 -10.45
CA MET A 207 13.29 -10.76 -9.50
C MET A 207 14.29 -10.26 -8.46
N LEU A 208 13.98 -9.14 -7.82
CA LEU A 208 14.78 -8.57 -6.73
C LEU A 208 13.85 -8.03 -5.65
N ARG A 209 14.07 -8.49 -4.40
CA ARG A 209 13.40 -8.01 -3.21
C ARG A 209 14.32 -7.05 -2.47
N VAL A 210 13.94 -5.78 -2.40
CA VAL A 210 14.72 -4.76 -1.72
C VAL A 210 14.04 -4.40 -0.41
N GLY A 211 14.64 -4.80 0.70
CA GLY A 211 14.19 -4.41 2.03
C GLY A 211 14.75 -3.04 2.42
N VAL A 212 13.88 -2.14 2.84
CA VAL A 212 14.28 -0.84 3.38
C VAL A 212 14.28 -0.93 4.90
N LYS A 213 15.36 -0.46 5.54
CA LYS A 213 15.50 -0.50 6.99
C LYS A 213 14.54 0.48 7.64
N SER A 214 13.66 -0.02 8.50
CA SER A 214 12.72 0.73 9.30
C SER A 214 12.87 0.35 10.77
N GLU A 215 12.67 1.29 11.69
CA GLU A 215 12.69 1.02 13.13
C GLU A 215 11.51 0.16 13.58
N GLU A 216 10.40 0.22 12.87
CA GLU A 216 9.16 -0.53 13.13
C GLU A 216 9.01 -1.77 12.21
N GLY A 217 9.95 -1.97 11.28
CA GLY A 217 9.91 -3.06 10.30
C GLY A 217 10.06 -4.44 10.96
N PRO A 218 9.38 -5.47 10.43
CA PRO A 218 9.48 -6.82 10.95
C PRO A 218 10.86 -7.41 10.65
N PRO A 219 11.41 -8.26 11.53
CA PRO A 219 12.70 -8.91 11.30
C PRO A 219 12.71 -9.79 10.03
N GLU A 220 11.55 -10.25 9.58
CA GLU A 220 11.38 -11.06 8.38
C GLU A 220 11.77 -10.30 7.11
N ILE A 221 11.62 -8.96 7.05
CA ILE A 221 12.11 -8.15 5.91
C ILE A 221 13.61 -8.40 5.69
N VAL A 222 14.40 -8.44 6.77
CA VAL A 222 15.85 -8.67 6.67
C VAL A 222 16.16 -10.06 6.12
N SER A 223 15.37 -11.06 6.47
CA SER A 223 15.62 -12.46 6.07
C SER A 223 15.05 -12.82 4.69
N GLU A 224 14.00 -12.13 4.23
CA GLU A 224 13.36 -12.39 2.94
C GLU A 224 13.88 -11.47 1.82
N ALA A 225 14.51 -10.33 2.13
CA ALA A 225 15.09 -9.45 1.12
C ALA A 225 16.40 -10.00 0.53
N ASP A 226 16.59 -9.78 -0.76
CA ASP A 226 17.86 -10.06 -1.46
C ASP A 226 18.88 -8.94 -1.25
N LEU A 227 18.40 -7.71 -1.02
CA LEU A 227 19.20 -6.52 -0.76
C LEU A 227 18.55 -5.70 0.37
N MET A 228 19.34 -5.31 1.37
CA MET A 228 18.91 -4.39 2.43
C MET A 228 19.58 -3.03 2.26
N VAL A 229 18.78 -1.95 2.29
CA VAL A 229 19.24 -0.57 2.15
C VAL A 229 18.65 0.33 3.25
N GLY A 230 19.28 1.47 3.51
CA GLY A 230 18.64 2.55 4.25
C GLY A 230 17.71 3.35 3.34
N ILE A 231 16.75 4.08 3.93
CA ILE A 231 15.83 4.91 3.14
C ILE A 231 16.59 5.95 2.30
N GLU A 232 17.69 6.46 2.79
CA GLU A 232 18.60 7.40 2.09
C GLU A 232 19.33 6.76 0.90
N GLU A 233 19.30 5.42 0.80
CA GLU A 233 19.95 4.67 -0.27
C GLU A 233 18.97 4.22 -1.37
N VAL A 234 17.67 4.37 -1.18
CA VAL A 234 16.64 4.04 -2.19
C VAL A 234 16.94 4.70 -3.54
N GLY A 235 17.36 5.97 -3.53
CA GLY A 235 17.78 6.67 -4.73
C GLY A 235 18.95 6.03 -5.47
N LYS A 236 19.86 5.33 -4.78
CA LYS A 236 20.98 4.60 -5.42
C LYS A 236 20.45 3.35 -6.14
N VAL A 237 19.48 2.65 -5.57
CA VAL A 237 18.85 1.49 -6.21
C VAL A 237 18.15 1.93 -7.50
N LEU A 238 17.35 3.00 -7.45
CA LEU A 238 16.64 3.53 -8.62
C LEU A 238 17.60 4.01 -9.72
N ARG A 239 18.74 4.63 -9.35
CA ARG A 239 19.77 5.01 -10.32
C ARG A 239 20.44 3.81 -10.99
N ALA A 240 20.78 2.78 -10.23
CA ALA A 240 21.38 1.57 -10.77
C ALA A 240 20.50 0.94 -11.88
N LEU A 241 19.17 0.95 -11.69
CA LEU A 241 18.23 0.47 -12.71
C LEU A 241 18.23 1.34 -14.00
N LEU A 242 18.54 2.64 -13.89
CA LEU A 242 18.68 3.53 -15.05
C LEU A 242 19.96 3.31 -15.80
N ASP A 243 21.02 2.85 -15.14
CA ASP A 243 22.34 2.64 -15.72
C ASP A 243 22.45 1.27 -16.41
N GLU A 244 21.64 0.27 -16.01
CA GLU A 244 21.60 -1.08 -16.59
C GLU A 244 20.72 -1.18 -17.85
N ASN A 245 19.88 -0.21 -18.13
CA ASN A 245 18.98 -0.10 -19.29
C ASN A 245 19.41 1.04 -20.22
#